data_a0b592ab699b406a13f924bb51b6ec17
#
_entry.id   a0b592ab699b406a13f924bb51b6ec17
#
_cell.length_a   1.000
_cell.length_b   1.000
_cell.length_c   1.000
_cell.angle_alpha   90.00
_cell.angle_beta   90.00
_cell.angle_gamma   90.00
#
_symmetry.space_group_name_H-M   'P 1'
#
loop_
_entity.id
_entity.type
_entity.pdbx_description
1 polymer ?
#
loop_
_entity_poly.entity_id
_entity_poly.type
_entity_poly.pdbx_seq_one_letter_code
_entity_poly.pdbx_strand_id
1 'polypeptide(L)'
;MEATRVGGTISLIGVLTGGTINPTTVMRKSIRLQGVYVGNRRMFEDMNAAFALNKMHPVIDRVFDFDDARSAYHAMRAAGHFGKLVVKV
;
A
#
# COMPACT_ATOMS: atom_id res chain seq x y z
N MET A 1 -0.26 2.57 16.88
CA MET A 1 -1.38 3.08 17.70
C MET A 1 -0.95 4.23 18.62
N GLU A 2 0.25 4.23 19.19
CA GLU A 2 0.72 5.29 20.10
C GLU A 2 0.74 6.66 19.42
N ALA A 3 1.20 6.77 18.19
CA ALA A 3 1.26 8.02 17.43
C ALA A 3 -0.12 8.57 16.98
N THR A 4 -1.19 7.77 17.12
CA THR A 4 -2.53 8.20 16.69
C THR A 4 -3.13 9.13 17.75
N ARG A 5 -3.66 10.28 17.31
CA ARG A 5 -4.39 11.19 18.18
C ARG A 5 -5.68 10.56 18.72
N VAL A 6 -6.23 11.10 19.80
CA VAL A 6 -7.55 10.73 20.31
C VAL A 6 -8.61 10.96 19.24
N GLY A 7 -9.52 10.02 19.06
CA GLY A 7 -10.56 10.05 18.02
C GLY A 7 -10.03 9.83 16.59
N GLY A 8 -8.73 9.51 16.44
CA GLY A 8 -8.13 9.27 15.14
C GLY A 8 -8.58 7.98 14.48
N THR A 9 -8.20 7.81 13.21
CA THR A 9 -8.50 6.61 12.43
C THR A 9 -7.21 5.91 12.04
N ILE A 10 -7.21 4.58 12.13
CA ILE A 10 -6.16 3.71 11.63
C ILE A 10 -6.75 2.88 10.49
N SER A 11 -6.16 2.98 9.30
CA SER A 11 -6.47 2.13 8.17
C SER A 11 -5.66 0.84 8.27
N LEU A 12 -6.32 -0.28 8.43
CA LEU A 12 -5.70 -1.61 8.55
C LEU A 12 -5.59 -2.23 7.16
N ILE A 13 -4.37 -2.28 6.62
CA ILE A 13 -4.07 -2.69 5.25
C ILE A 13 -2.93 -3.71 5.26
N GLY A 14 -2.99 -4.71 4.37
CA GLY A 14 -1.87 -5.61 4.10
C GLY A 14 -1.52 -6.59 5.22
N VAL A 15 -2.48 -6.98 6.04
CA VAL A 15 -2.29 -7.89 7.19
C VAL A 15 -2.39 -9.37 6.81
N LEU A 16 -1.78 -9.77 5.70
CA LEU A 16 -1.87 -11.15 5.18
C LEU A 16 -1.17 -12.19 6.06
N THR A 17 -0.21 -11.77 6.86
CA THR A 17 0.54 -12.64 7.79
C THR A 17 -0.05 -12.68 9.19
N GLY A 18 -1.18 -12.04 9.39
CA GLY A 18 -1.81 -11.93 10.71
C GLY A 18 -1.15 -10.87 11.60
N GLY A 19 -1.51 -10.90 12.87
CA GLY A 19 -1.00 -9.97 13.88
C GLY A 19 -1.94 -9.82 15.06
N THR A 20 -1.49 -9.13 16.09
CA THR A 20 -2.28 -8.83 17.29
C THR A 20 -2.41 -7.34 17.51
N ILE A 21 -3.51 -6.93 18.09
CA ILE A 21 -3.82 -5.53 18.41
C ILE A 21 -4.11 -5.45 19.90
N ASN A 22 -3.55 -4.43 20.58
CA ASN A 22 -3.95 -4.15 21.95
C ASN A 22 -5.28 -3.35 21.95
N PRO A 23 -6.41 -3.96 22.33
CA PRO A 23 -7.71 -3.30 22.31
C PRO A 23 -7.80 -2.16 23.33
N THR A 24 -7.03 -2.21 24.41
CA THR A 24 -7.03 -1.16 25.42
C THR A 24 -6.58 0.19 24.87
N THR A 25 -5.58 0.20 23.98
CA THR A 25 -5.12 1.45 23.34
C THR A 25 -6.19 1.99 22.39
N VAL A 26 -6.89 1.13 21.67
CA VAL A 26 -8.02 1.50 20.79
C VAL A 26 -9.13 2.18 21.62
N MET A 27 -9.51 1.55 22.71
CA MET A 27 -10.55 2.06 23.62
C MET A 27 -10.15 3.39 24.26
N ARG A 28 -8.96 3.47 24.89
CA ARG A 28 -8.53 4.67 25.64
C ARG A 28 -8.41 5.93 24.78
N LYS A 29 -8.06 5.78 23.52
CA LYS A 29 -7.94 6.87 22.56
C LYS A 29 -9.16 7.02 21.65
N SER A 30 -10.25 6.26 21.87
CA SER A 30 -11.43 6.26 21.00
C SER A 30 -11.05 6.12 19.50
N ILE A 31 -10.08 5.26 19.18
CA ILE A 31 -9.57 5.07 17.84
C ILE A 31 -10.59 4.31 16.99
N ARG A 32 -10.82 4.79 15.77
CA ARG A 32 -11.54 4.03 14.74
C ARG A 32 -10.54 3.15 13.98
N LEU A 33 -10.74 1.85 14.03
CA LEU A 33 -9.94 0.88 13.29
C LEU A 33 -10.74 0.41 12.08
N GLN A 34 -10.32 0.81 10.88
CA GLN A 34 -11.02 0.54 9.63
C GLN A 34 -10.18 -0.41 8.76
N GLY A 35 -10.73 -1.59 8.49
CA GLY A 35 -10.15 -2.49 7.50
C GLY A 35 -10.30 -1.92 6.08
N VAL A 36 -9.23 -2.00 5.29
CA VAL A 36 -9.23 -1.62 3.88
C VAL A 36 -8.83 -2.84 3.06
N TYR A 37 -9.76 -3.32 2.26
CA TYR A 37 -9.53 -4.43 1.34
C TYR A 37 -9.56 -3.92 -0.09
N VAL A 38 -8.36 -3.69 -0.65
CA VAL A 38 -8.10 -3.21 -2.02
C VAL A 38 -8.98 -2.00 -2.43
N GLY A 39 -9.26 -1.85 -3.69
CA GLY A 39 -10.15 -0.85 -4.25
C GLY A 39 -10.89 -1.42 -5.46
N ASN A 40 -11.84 -0.67 -5.99
CA ASN A 40 -12.55 -1.01 -7.21
C ASN A 40 -11.96 -0.29 -8.43
N ARG A 41 -12.44 -0.65 -9.63
CA ARG A 41 -11.97 -0.08 -10.90
C ARG A 41 -12.15 1.44 -10.94
N ARG A 42 -13.28 1.95 -10.48
CA ARG A 42 -13.54 3.40 -10.47
C ARG A 42 -12.52 4.16 -9.61
N MET A 43 -12.20 3.64 -8.42
CA MET A 43 -11.17 4.23 -7.56
C MET A 43 -9.81 4.27 -8.25
N PHE A 44 -9.48 3.24 -9.03
CA PHE A 44 -8.25 3.20 -9.80
C PHE A 44 -8.25 4.24 -10.94
N GLU A 45 -9.36 4.38 -11.65
CA GLU A 45 -9.53 5.39 -12.71
C GLU A 45 -9.44 6.82 -12.14
N ASP A 46 -10.12 7.08 -11.01
CA ASP A 46 -10.07 8.37 -10.32
C ASP A 46 -8.64 8.70 -9.82
N MET A 47 -7.92 7.71 -9.30
CA MET A 47 -6.52 7.85 -8.90
C MET A 47 -5.63 8.20 -10.10
N ASN A 48 -5.80 7.53 -11.25
CA ASN A 48 -5.04 7.81 -12.46
C ASN A 48 -5.33 9.22 -12.98
N ALA A 49 -6.58 9.65 -12.96
CA ALA A 49 -6.96 11.01 -13.33
C ALA A 49 -6.29 12.06 -12.43
N ALA A 50 -6.26 11.82 -11.12
CA ALA A 50 -5.59 12.69 -10.16
C ALA A 50 -4.07 12.73 -10.41
N PHE A 51 -3.43 11.61 -10.71
CA PHE A 51 -2.01 11.55 -11.07
C PHE A 51 -1.71 12.34 -12.33
N ALA A 52 -2.52 12.19 -13.37
CA ALA A 52 -2.37 12.91 -14.63
C ALA A 52 -2.52 14.44 -14.42
N LEU A 53 -3.57 14.85 -13.70
CA LEU A 53 -3.85 16.26 -13.42
C LEU A 53 -2.71 16.94 -12.65
N ASN A 54 -2.14 16.26 -11.67
CA ASN A 54 -1.10 16.79 -10.82
C ASN A 54 0.33 16.47 -11.33
N LYS A 55 0.45 15.86 -12.51
CA LYS A 55 1.75 15.44 -13.10
C LYS A 55 2.59 14.59 -12.14
N MET A 56 1.91 13.78 -11.36
CA MET A 56 2.56 12.88 -10.40
C MET A 56 3.06 11.62 -11.10
N HIS A 57 4.29 11.24 -10.79
CA HIS A 57 4.89 10.01 -11.28
C HIS A 57 5.27 9.11 -10.10
N PRO A 58 4.87 7.83 -10.11
CA PRO A 58 5.34 6.89 -9.09
C PRO A 58 6.86 6.71 -9.20
N VAL A 59 7.50 6.51 -8.06
CA VAL A 59 8.92 6.16 -8.03
C VAL A 59 9.06 4.74 -8.60
N ILE A 60 9.86 4.58 -9.65
CA ILE A 60 10.19 3.30 -10.25
C ILE A 60 11.62 2.94 -9.87
N ASP A 61 11.79 1.82 -9.17
CA ASP A 61 13.11 1.30 -8.79
C ASP A 61 13.78 0.60 -9.96
N ARG A 62 13.02 -0.27 -10.64
CA ARG A 62 13.52 -1.08 -11.75
C ARG A 62 12.42 -1.47 -12.72
N VAL A 63 12.81 -1.52 -14.00
CA VAL A 63 11.98 -2.04 -15.08
C VAL A 63 12.62 -3.34 -15.58
N PHE A 64 11.81 -4.37 -15.77
CA PHE A 64 12.19 -5.66 -16.33
C PHE A 64 11.48 -5.85 -17.68
N ASP A 65 12.11 -6.49 -18.62
CA ASP A 65 11.46 -6.93 -19.84
C ASP A 65 10.53 -8.11 -19.52
N PHE A 66 9.55 -8.36 -20.40
CA PHE A 66 8.57 -9.45 -20.21
C PHE A 66 9.24 -10.81 -20.04
N ASP A 67 10.24 -11.10 -20.85
CA ASP A 67 10.98 -12.36 -20.82
C ASP A 67 11.75 -12.57 -19.50
N ASP A 68 12.03 -11.49 -18.77
CA ASP A 68 12.68 -11.52 -17.45
C ASP A 68 11.71 -11.27 -16.28
N ALA A 69 10.40 -11.43 -16.49
CA ALA A 69 9.39 -11.23 -15.46
C ALA A 69 9.64 -12.08 -14.19
N ARG A 70 10.25 -13.26 -14.35
CA ARG A 70 10.62 -14.10 -13.21
C ARG A 70 11.60 -13.41 -12.26
N SER A 71 12.57 -12.70 -12.79
CA SER A 71 13.54 -11.91 -11.98
C SER A 71 12.85 -10.77 -11.25
N ALA A 72 11.81 -10.16 -11.83
CA ALA A 72 11.00 -9.14 -11.15
C ALA A 72 10.32 -9.71 -9.89
N TYR A 73 9.75 -10.92 -9.97
CA TYR A 73 9.16 -11.61 -8.81
C TYR A 73 10.19 -11.97 -7.74
N HIS A 74 11.39 -12.39 -8.13
CA HIS A 74 12.47 -12.64 -7.18
C HIS A 74 12.93 -11.35 -6.50
N ALA A 75 13.07 -10.26 -7.24
CA ALA A 75 13.41 -8.95 -6.69
C ALA A 75 12.34 -8.44 -5.71
N MET A 76 11.06 -8.60 -6.06
CA MET A 76 9.95 -8.25 -5.18
C MET A 76 9.97 -9.06 -3.88
N ARG A 77 10.22 -10.36 -3.97
CA ARG A 77 10.32 -11.25 -2.79
C ARG A 77 11.48 -10.89 -1.89
N ALA A 78 12.60 -10.44 -2.45
CA ALA A 78 13.77 -9.99 -1.70
C ALA A 78 13.53 -8.68 -0.93
N ALA A 79 12.48 -7.93 -1.27
CA ALA A 79 12.04 -6.69 -0.61
C ALA A 79 13.13 -5.62 -0.45
N GLY A 80 14.16 -5.62 -1.29
CA GLY A 80 15.27 -4.67 -1.26
C GLY A 80 15.07 -3.41 -2.12
N HIS A 81 13.91 -3.29 -2.79
CA HIS A 81 13.60 -2.18 -3.68
C HIS A 81 12.90 -1.02 -2.95
N PHE A 82 13.05 0.19 -3.50
CA PHE A 82 12.31 1.38 -3.06
C PHE A 82 11.45 1.90 -4.20
N GLY A 83 10.12 1.84 -4.04
CA GLY A 83 9.16 2.22 -5.07
C GLY A 83 8.56 1.02 -5.80
N LYS A 84 8.40 1.12 -7.12
CA LYS A 84 7.72 0.10 -7.93
C LYS A 84 8.70 -0.71 -8.77
N LEU A 85 8.48 -2.02 -8.81
CA LEU A 85 9.05 -2.89 -9.83
C LEU A 85 8.03 -2.99 -10.97
N VAL A 86 8.49 -2.79 -12.19
CA VAL A 86 7.65 -2.75 -13.40
C VAL A 86 8.10 -3.85 -14.35
N VAL A 87 7.16 -4.56 -14.95
CA VAL A 87 7.39 -5.46 -16.08
C VAL A 87 6.81 -4.79 -17.31
N LYS A 88 7.64 -4.60 -18.33
CA LYS A 88 7.24 -4.01 -19.61
C LYS A 88 6.65 -5.11 -20.49
N VAL A 89 5.41 -4.96 -20.92
CA VAL A 89 4.68 -5.83 -21.84
C VAL A 89 4.57 -5.21 -23.21
#